data_d805c62609f64a53fe2cdbda635f464e
#
_entry.id   d805c62609f64a53fe2cdbda635f464e
#
_cell.length_a   1.000
_cell.length_b   1.000
_cell.length_c   1.000
_cell.angle_alpha   90.00
_cell.angle_beta   90.00
_cell.angle_gamma   90.00
#
_symmetry.space_group_name_H-M   'P 1'
#
loop_
_entity.id
_entity.type
_entity.pdbx_description
1 polymer ?
#
loop_
_entity_poly.entity_id
_entity_poly.type
_entity_poly.pdbx_seq_one_letter_code
_entity_poly.pdbx_strand_id
1 'polypeptide(L)'
;MSRRARVGWLLFWLSATDAMPSPGQATVDTNITAEGFVERTESGVWEIMLPQPLTLGGRRVNLLTARGNVGPYARLQDRYVKAIGRVWLAPDEAAFEVAHVEEVQPDGTGRSEIHPSFNQSAIITLSAIPNRFAWRLPDGRSSGVQPLLMYGILNHGQSELDFLFRTNDVVCVEVRPQGGGEPWQITLPAPTRSQERIVIRLGGVYRQYIPLPADAAPKPGRYTARVTLCGIADYTAETQLIVEAP
;
A
#
# COMPACT_ATOMS: atom_id res chain seq x y z
N MET A 1 -16.44 -3.89 74.80
CA MET A 1 -15.76 -4.95 74.05
C MET A 1 -15.82 -4.61 72.58
N SER A 2 -14.73 -4.05 72.08
CA SER A 2 -14.65 -3.52 70.71
C SER A 2 -13.78 -4.43 69.85
N ARG A 3 -14.32 -5.01 68.79
CA ARG A 3 -13.55 -5.75 67.77
C ARG A 3 -13.34 -4.87 66.58
N ARG A 4 -12.10 -4.43 66.38
CA ARG A 4 -11.63 -3.73 65.19
C ARG A 4 -11.40 -4.75 64.06
N ALA A 5 -12.13 -4.62 62.94
CA ALA A 5 -11.87 -5.32 61.71
C ALA A 5 -10.74 -4.60 60.96
N ARG A 6 -9.65 -5.31 60.65
CA ARG A 6 -8.58 -4.85 59.79
C ARG A 6 -8.96 -5.19 58.36
N VAL A 7 -9.15 -4.17 57.52
CA VAL A 7 -9.29 -4.30 56.10
C VAL A 7 -7.87 -4.37 55.50
N GLY A 8 -7.52 -5.54 54.99
CA GLY A 8 -6.28 -5.73 54.26
C GLY A 8 -6.44 -5.28 52.80
N TRP A 9 -5.65 -4.31 52.39
CA TRP A 9 -5.51 -3.92 51.00
C TRP A 9 -4.60 -4.91 50.26
N LEU A 10 -5.17 -5.73 49.38
CA LEU A 10 -4.43 -6.55 48.44
C LEU A 10 -4.09 -5.65 47.20
N LEU A 11 -2.85 -5.23 47.16
CA LEU A 11 -2.26 -4.61 45.96
C LEU A 11 -2.04 -5.71 44.91
N PHE A 12 -2.91 -5.75 43.92
CA PHE A 12 -2.66 -6.50 42.71
C PHE A 12 -1.61 -5.75 41.86
N TRP A 13 -0.39 -6.26 41.87
CA TRP A 13 0.60 -5.93 40.86
C TRP A 13 0.21 -6.66 39.57
N LEU A 14 -0.40 -5.94 38.64
CA LEU A 14 -0.47 -6.37 37.23
C LEU A 14 0.93 -6.22 36.63
N SER A 15 1.69 -7.30 36.66
CA SER A 15 2.90 -7.42 35.85
C SER A 15 2.45 -7.47 34.39
N ALA A 16 2.64 -6.39 33.65
CA ALA A 16 2.66 -6.44 32.20
C ALA A 16 3.86 -7.30 31.81
N THR A 17 3.63 -8.58 31.61
CA THR A 17 4.60 -9.46 30.94
C THR A 17 4.61 -9.05 29.48
N ASP A 18 5.59 -8.22 29.11
CA ASP A 18 6.02 -8.12 27.72
C ASP A 18 6.31 -9.55 27.26
N ALA A 19 5.47 -10.06 26.36
CA ALA A 19 5.65 -11.37 25.78
C ALA A 19 6.94 -11.32 24.95
N MET A 20 8.02 -11.81 25.53
CA MET A 20 9.25 -12.05 24.78
C MET A 20 8.95 -13.05 23.63
N PRO A 21 9.41 -12.78 22.43
CA PRO A 21 9.25 -13.70 21.30
C PRO A 21 9.88 -15.05 21.63
N SER A 22 9.18 -16.12 21.30
CA SER A 22 9.64 -17.50 21.53
C SER A 22 11.01 -17.74 20.86
N PRO A 23 11.94 -18.48 21.50
CA PRO A 23 13.23 -18.80 20.94
C PRO A 23 13.06 -19.75 19.73
N GLY A 24 13.22 -19.24 18.52
CA GLY A 24 13.09 -19.97 17.25
C GLY A 24 12.87 -19.08 16.04
N GLN A 25 12.54 -17.81 16.22
CA GLN A 25 12.40 -16.85 15.15
C GLN A 25 13.73 -16.11 14.96
N ALA A 26 14.34 -16.28 13.78
CA ALA A 26 15.46 -15.45 13.36
C ALA A 26 14.94 -14.01 13.21
N THR A 27 15.04 -13.22 14.25
CA THR A 27 14.72 -11.81 14.24
C THR A 27 15.81 -11.09 13.47
N VAL A 28 15.52 -10.66 12.26
CA VAL A 28 16.34 -9.63 11.62
C VAL A 28 16.02 -8.33 12.37
N ASP A 29 16.87 -8.02 13.33
CA ASP A 29 16.80 -6.80 14.11
C ASP A 29 17.76 -5.79 13.45
N THR A 30 17.23 -4.93 12.62
CA THR A 30 18.04 -4.04 11.80
C THR A 30 17.39 -2.67 11.69
N ASN A 31 18.17 -1.62 11.85
CA ASN A 31 17.73 -0.29 11.50
C ASN A 31 17.71 -0.14 9.98
N ILE A 32 16.58 0.31 9.47
CA ILE A 32 16.37 0.53 8.04
C ILE A 32 15.87 1.94 7.79
N THR A 33 16.08 2.38 6.56
CA THR A 33 15.35 3.50 5.96
C THR A 33 14.38 2.90 4.94
N ALA A 34 13.11 3.22 5.07
CA ALA A 34 12.04 2.77 4.18
C ALA A 34 11.33 3.98 3.58
N GLU A 35 11.01 3.91 2.31
CA GLU A 35 10.19 4.91 1.64
C GLU A 35 8.92 4.25 1.12
N GLY A 36 7.77 4.86 1.40
CA GLY A 36 6.49 4.26 1.03
C GLY A 36 5.29 5.10 1.42
N PHE A 37 4.10 4.52 1.21
CA PHE A 37 2.84 5.15 1.56
C PHE A 37 2.37 4.71 2.92
N VAL A 38 1.93 5.68 3.73
CA VAL A 38 1.29 5.41 5.02
C VAL A 38 -0.18 5.11 4.81
N GLU A 39 -0.62 3.96 5.26
CA GLU A 39 -2.02 3.55 5.25
C GLU A 39 -2.51 3.15 6.64
N ARG A 40 -3.82 3.21 6.80
CA ARG A 40 -4.50 2.61 7.94
C ARG A 40 -5.46 1.55 7.45
N THR A 41 -5.27 0.32 7.91
CA THR A 41 -6.17 -0.79 7.58
C THR A 41 -7.56 -0.59 8.21
N GLU A 42 -8.56 -1.34 7.74
CA GLU A 42 -9.90 -1.36 8.36
C GLU A 42 -9.87 -1.79 9.83
N SER A 43 -8.92 -2.65 10.20
CA SER A 43 -8.69 -3.06 11.60
C SER A 43 -7.99 -1.99 12.44
N GLY A 44 -7.63 -0.84 11.83
CA GLY A 44 -7.01 0.28 12.52
C GLY A 44 -5.49 0.18 12.66
N VAL A 45 -4.87 -0.81 12.05
CA VAL A 45 -3.41 -0.98 12.03
C VAL A 45 -2.80 -0.01 11.03
N TRP A 46 -1.68 0.62 11.39
CA TRP A 46 -0.92 1.47 10.49
C TRP A 46 0.14 0.65 9.75
N GLU A 47 0.27 0.92 8.47
CA GLU A 47 1.19 0.22 7.58
C GLU A 47 1.93 1.21 6.68
N ILE A 48 3.15 0.84 6.28
CA ILE A 48 3.90 1.53 5.22
C ILE A 48 4.03 0.57 4.05
N MET A 49 3.38 0.89 2.96
CA MET A 49 3.49 0.14 1.72
C MET A 49 4.69 0.62 0.93
N LEU A 50 5.58 -0.29 0.63
CA LEU A 50 6.85 -0.03 -0.06
C LEU A 50 6.67 -0.23 -1.57
N PRO A 51 6.85 0.81 -2.41
CA PRO A 51 6.87 0.68 -3.86
C PRO A 51 8.01 -0.21 -4.36
N GLN A 52 9.12 -0.22 -3.61
CA GLN A 52 10.25 -1.11 -3.83
C GLN A 52 10.37 -2.06 -2.64
N PRO A 53 10.18 -3.38 -2.85
CA PRO A 53 10.32 -4.34 -1.78
C PRO A 53 11.74 -4.35 -1.21
N LEU A 54 11.83 -4.38 0.12
CA LEU A 54 13.09 -4.57 0.83
C LEU A 54 13.40 -6.07 0.93
N THR A 55 14.67 -6.42 0.86
CA THR A 55 15.12 -7.78 1.17
C THR A 55 15.69 -7.80 2.58
N LEU A 56 14.99 -8.42 3.50
CA LEU A 56 15.35 -8.51 4.91
C LEU A 56 15.47 -9.99 5.30
N GLY A 57 16.64 -10.39 5.78
CA GLY A 57 16.89 -11.79 6.16
C GLY A 57 16.57 -12.83 5.06
N GLY A 58 16.75 -12.46 3.79
CA GLY A 58 16.43 -13.29 2.63
C GLY A 58 14.94 -13.30 2.25
N ARG A 59 14.07 -12.62 3.01
CA ARG A 59 12.64 -12.45 2.73
C ARG A 59 12.39 -11.13 2.01
N ARG A 60 11.59 -11.16 0.96
CA ARG A 60 11.14 -9.97 0.26
C ARG A 60 9.93 -9.37 0.99
N VAL A 61 10.04 -8.10 1.41
CA VAL A 61 9.05 -7.36 2.21
C VAL A 61 8.59 -6.15 1.42
N ASN A 62 7.32 -6.06 1.15
CA ASN A 62 6.66 -4.93 0.47
C ASN A 62 5.71 -4.14 1.38
N LEU A 63 5.52 -4.61 2.62
CA LEU A 63 4.65 -4.00 3.61
C LEU A 63 5.32 -4.03 4.97
N LEU A 64 5.36 -2.88 5.64
CA LEU A 64 5.86 -2.75 7.01
C LEU A 64 4.69 -2.41 7.94
N THR A 65 4.43 -3.24 8.92
CA THR A 65 3.40 -3.00 9.93
C THR A 65 3.95 -2.11 11.04
N ALA A 66 3.42 -0.91 11.18
CA ALA A 66 3.88 0.04 12.19
C ALA A 66 3.54 -0.42 13.61
N ARG A 67 4.52 -0.34 14.49
CA ARG A 67 4.42 -0.69 15.90
C ARG A 67 4.91 0.48 16.78
N GLY A 68 4.61 0.44 18.05
CA GLY A 68 5.02 1.47 19.00
C GLY A 68 4.19 2.76 18.92
N ASN A 69 4.83 3.93 18.95
CA ASN A 69 4.14 5.22 18.87
C ASN A 69 3.68 5.51 17.44
N VAL A 70 2.41 5.24 17.17
CA VAL A 70 1.80 5.45 15.85
C VAL A 70 1.17 6.84 15.65
N GLY A 71 1.26 7.72 16.65
CA GLY A 71 0.67 9.06 16.58
C GLY A 71 1.11 9.89 15.38
N PRO A 72 2.39 9.89 14.97
CA PRO A 72 2.85 10.61 13.80
C PRO A 72 2.19 10.17 12.50
N TYR A 73 1.82 8.90 12.36
CA TYR A 73 1.20 8.36 11.14
C TYR A 73 -0.17 8.95 10.84
N ALA A 74 -0.95 9.31 11.86
CA ALA A 74 -2.28 9.89 11.66
C ALA A 74 -2.29 11.16 10.81
N ARG A 75 -1.21 11.95 10.87
CA ARG A 75 -1.02 13.16 10.06
C ARG A 75 -0.49 12.89 8.67
N LEU A 76 0.07 11.71 8.46
CA LEU A 76 0.76 11.29 7.24
C LEU A 76 -0.04 10.21 6.49
N GLN A 77 -1.29 9.97 6.90
CA GLN A 77 -2.16 9.05 6.18
C GLN A 77 -2.24 9.45 4.71
N ASP A 78 -2.09 8.47 3.83
CA ASP A 78 -2.13 8.64 2.38
C ASP A 78 -0.97 9.46 1.79
N ARG A 79 0.07 9.74 2.60
CA ARG A 79 1.26 10.46 2.18
C ARG A 79 2.40 9.50 1.89
N TYR A 80 3.25 9.90 0.94
CA TYR A 80 4.51 9.23 0.70
C TYR A 80 5.52 9.75 1.72
N VAL A 81 6.17 8.81 2.42
CA VAL A 81 7.03 9.13 3.54
C VAL A 81 8.37 8.43 3.42
N LYS A 82 9.37 9.05 4.05
CA LYS A 82 10.62 8.41 4.41
C LYS A 82 10.59 8.14 5.90
N ALA A 83 10.70 6.87 6.25
CA ALA A 83 10.66 6.41 7.63
C ALA A 83 11.99 5.73 7.98
N ILE A 84 12.54 6.08 9.14
CA ILE A 84 13.75 5.48 9.70
C ILE A 84 13.33 4.77 10.97
N GLY A 85 13.72 3.52 11.13
CA GLY A 85 13.35 2.76 12.29
C GLY A 85 13.92 1.35 12.29
N ARG A 86 13.45 0.56 13.24
CA ARG A 86 13.88 -0.79 13.49
C ARG A 86 12.84 -1.77 12.96
N VAL A 87 13.27 -2.75 12.18
CA VAL A 87 12.41 -3.79 11.66
C VAL A 87 12.73 -5.14 12.27
N TRP A 88 11.72 -5.93 12.55
CA TRP A 88 11.85 -7.34 12.88
C TRP A 88 10.84 -8.17 12.11
N LEU A 89 11.27 -9.34 11.68
CA LEU A 89 10.44 -10.24 10.89
C LEU A 89 9.74 -11.24 11.81
N ALA A 90 8.42 -11.29 11.71
CA ALA A 90 7.59 -12.37 12.19
C ALA A 90 7.22 -13.30 11.00
N PRO A 91 6.65 -14.50 11.21
CA PRO A 91 6.29 -15.41 10.14
C PRO A 91 5.42 -14.77 9.06
N ASP A 92 4.44 -13.97 9.46
CA ASP A 92 3.42 -13.40 8.57
C ASP A 92 3.49 -11.89 8.41
N GLU A 93 4.38 -11.20 9.14
CA GLU A 93 4.51 -9.75 9.06
C GLU A 93 5.96 -9.28 9.15
N ALA A 94 6.21 -8.07 8.67
CA ALA A 94 7.41 -7.29 8.96
C ALA A 94 6.99 -6.14 9.88
N ALA A 95 7.23 -6.29 11.17
CA ALA A 95 6.93 -5.28 12.16
C ALA A 95 8.00 -4.18 12.13
N PHE A 96 7.59 -2.91 12.22
CA PHE A 96 8.44 -1.75 12.09
C PHE A 96 8.18 -0.72 13.19
N GLU A 97 9.17 -0.51 14.04
CA GLU A 97 9.15 0.53 15.05
C GLU A 97 9.84 1.77 14.52
N VAL A 98 9.04 2.78 14.26
CA VAL A 98 9.52 4.03 13.68
C VAL A 98 10.21 4.89 14.73
N ALA A 99 11.43 5.29 14.44
CA ALA A 99 12.16 6.31 15.19
C ALA A 99 11.92 7.71 14.63
N HIS A 100 11.82 7.83 13.30
CA HIS A 100 11.57 9.09 12.60
C HIS A 100 10.74 8.83 11.35
N VAL A 101 9.79 9.71 11.04
CA VAL A 101 9.03 9.70 9.81
C VAL A 101 8.77 11.12 9.33
N GLU A 102 8.99 11.36 8.05
CA GLU A 102 8.75 12.65 7.40
C GLU A 102 8.05 12.44 6.06
N GLU A 103 7.19 13.39 5.69
CA GLU A 103 6.63 13.43 4.35
C GLU A 103 7.73 13.82 3.37
N VAL A 104 7.92 13.02 2.33
CA VAL A 104 8.86 13.31 1.26
C VAL A 104 8.14 13.30 -0.07
N GLN A 105 8.55 14.17 -0.96
CA GLN A 105 8.17 14.02 -2.36
C GLN A 105 9.17 13.05 -2.99
N PRO A 106 8.70 12.00 -3.68
CA PRO A 106 9.60 11.06 -4.34
C PRO A 106 10.52 11.82 -5.30
N ASP A 107 11.78 11.95 -4.92
CA ASP A 107 12.79 12.70 -5.69
C ASP A 107 12.92 12.11 -7.08
N GLY A 108 12.65 12.93 -8.10
CA GLY A 108 12.96 12.66 -9.51
C GLY A 108 12.23 11.48 -10.16
N THR A 109 11.55 10.67 -9.39
CA THR A 109 10.79 9.50 -9.88
C THR A 109 9.37 9.84 -10.26
N GLY A 110 9.05 11.13 -10.38
CA GLY A 110 7.80 11.68 -10.85
C GLY A 110 6.59 10.84 -10.48
N ARG A 111 5.84 11.28 -9.48
CA ARG A 111 4.45 10.85 -9.38
C ARG A 111 3.77 11.34 -10.66
N SER A 112 3.07 10.46 -11.37
CA SER A 112 2.22 10.93 -12.47
C SER A 112 1.27 11.99 -11.92
N GLU A 113 1.03 13.05 -12.68
CA GLU A 113 -0.05 13.97 -12.34
C GLU A 113 -1.31 13.14 -12.13
N ILE A 114 -1.95 13.33 -10.99
CA ILE A 114 -3.23 12.69 -10.73
C ILE A 114 -4.25 13.49 -11.51
N HIS A 115 -4.77 12.90 -12.58
CA HIS A 115 -5.94 13.41 -13.27
C HIS A 115 -7.17 12.70 -12.70
N PRO A 116 -7.82 13.25 -11.66
CA PRO A 116 -8.97 12.59 -11.09
C PRO A 116 -10.11 12.57 -12.09
N SER A 117 -10.71 11.41 -12.29
CA SER A 117 -12.01 11.29 -12.95
C SER A 117 -13.09 11.52 -11.89
N PHE A 118 -14.13 12.23 -12.27
CA PHE A 118 -15.23 12.55 -11.36
C PHE A 118 -16.51 11.93 -11.92
N ASN A 119 -17.28 11.31 -11.07
CA ASN A 119 -18.69 11.04 -11.31
C ASN A 119 -19.55 11.68 -10.20
N GLN A 120 -20.87 11.52 -10.25
CA GLN A 120 -21.78 12.17 -9.31
C GLN A 120 -21.53 11.79 -7.84
N SER A 121 -20.87 10.66 -7.59
CA SER A 121 -20.74 10.10 -6.24
C SER A 121 -19.29 9.83 -5.83
N ALA A 122 -18.33 9.87 -6.77
CA ALA A 122 -16.97 9.47 -6.48
C ALA A 122 -15.91 10.32 -7.20
N ILE A 123 -14.76 10.43 -6.56
CA ILE A 123 -13.50 10.86 -7.16
C ILE A 123 -12.66 9.60 -7.38
N ILE A 124 -12.31 9.35 -8.64
CA ILE A 124 -11.53 8.19 -9.03
C ILE A 124 -10.11 8.67 -9.36
N THR A 125 -9.12 8.03 -8.81
CA THR A 125 -7.71 8.40 -8.98
C THR A 125 -6.89 7.21 -9.46
N LEU A 126 -5.88 7.48 -10.27
CA LEU A 126 -4.84 6.52 -10.62
C LEU A 126 -3.50 7.23 -10.65
N SER A 127 -2.52 6.70 -9.97
CA SER A 127 -1.14 7.17 -10.05
C SER A 127 -0.19 6.01 -10.25
N ALA A 128 0.95 6.28 -10.87
CA ALA A 128 2.03 5.32 -11.02
C ALA A 128 3.25 5.79 -10.22
N ILE A 129 3.94 4.86 -9.56
CA ILE A 129 5.11 5.17 -8.74
C ILE A 129 6.17 4.07 -8.89
N PRO A 130 7.33 4.41 -9.40
CA PRO A 130 7.59 5.61 -10.19
C PRO A 130 6.80 5.58 -11.50
N ASN A 131 6.48 6.76 -12.06
CA ASN A 131 5.86 6.84 -13.38
C ASN A 131 6.90 6.88 -14.52
N ARG A 132 8.17 7.08 -14.17
CA ARG A 132 9.32 7.04 -15.07
C ARG A 132 10.36 6.08 -14.51
N PHE A 133 10.75 5.09 -15.28
CA PHE A 133 11.65 4.03 -14.84
C PHE A 133 12.30 3.31 -16.02
N ALA A 134 13.42 2.63 -15.76
CA ALA A 134 14.02 1.68 -16.68
C ALA A 134 13.97 0.27 -16.08
N TRP A 135 13.65 -0.73 -16.87
CA TRP A 135 13.68 -2.13 -16.41
C TRP A 135 15.11 -2.67 -16.27
N ARG A 136 16.02 -2.10 -17.05
CA ARG A 136 17.43 -2.49 -17.08
C ARG A 136 18.32 -1.27 -16.87
N LEU A 137 19.47 -1.51 -16.26
CA LEU A 137 20.57 -0.54 -16.17
C LEU A 137 21.38 -0.55 -17.48
N PRO A 138 22.23 0.47 -17.74
CA PRO A 138 23.08 0.51 -18.93
C PRO A 138 24.01 -0.70 -19.10
N ASP A 139 24.34 -1.41 -18.03
CA ASP A 139 25.13 -2.65 -18.03
C ASP A 139 24.29 -3.91 -18.29
N GLY A 140 23.00 -3.77 -18.60
CA GLY A 140 22.06 -4.84 -18.91
C GLY A 140 21.47 -5.57 -17.72
N ARG A 141 21.91 -5.26 -16.45
CA ARG A 141 21.31 -5.82 -15.24
C ARG A 141 19.90 -5.28 -15.03
N SER A 142 19.08 -6.03 -14.30
CA SER A 142 17.79 -5.53 -13.84
C SER A 142 18.00 -4.30 -12.95
N SER A 143 17.21 -3.25 -13.17
CA SER A 143 17.21 -2.07 -12.29
C SER A 143 16.65 -2.36 -10.90
N GLY A 144 15.94 -3.47 -10.73
CA GLY A 144 15.24 -3.81 -9.49
C GLY A 144 13.98 -2.98 -9.24
N VAL A 145 13.68 -2.00 -10.09
CA VAL A 145 12.47 -1.18 -9.97
C VAL A 145 11.24 -2.03 -10.25
N GLN A 146 10.24 -1.93 -9.38
CA GLN A 146 8.93 -2.52 -9.58
C GLN A 146 7.88 -1.39 -9.48
N PRO A 147 7.44 -0.85 -10.63
CA PRO A 147 6.44 0.21 -10.63
C PRO A 147 5.12 -0.28 -10.03
N LEU A 148 4.45 0.60 -9.35
CA LEU A 148 3.18 0.34 -8.67
C LEU A 148 2.12 1.30 -9.20
N LEU A 149 0.97 0.78 -9.62
CA LEU A 149 -0.21 1.59 -9.87
C LEU A 149 -1.03 1.67 -8.59
N MET A 150 -1.41 2.88 -8.19
CA MET A 150 -2.32 3.14 -7.09
C MET A 150 -3.66 3.59 -7.65
N TYR A 151 -4.65 2.73 -7.57
CA TYR A 151 -6.02 3.03 -7.95
C TYR A 151 -6.83 3.34 -6.69
N GLY A 152 -7.58 4.45 -6.72
CA GLY A 152 -8.39 4.89 -5.58
C GLY A 152 -9.78 5.35 -6.00
N ILE A 153 -10.77 5.07 -5.16
CA ILE A 153 -12.14 5.57 -5.27
C ILE A 153 -12.49 6.22 -3.93
N LEU A 154 -12.67 7.53 -3.92
CA LEU A 154 -13.18 8.28 -2.78
C LEU A 154 -14.67 8.52 -2.96
N ASN A 155 -15.49 8.02 -2.04
CA ASN A 155 -16.91 8.31 -2.02
C ASN A 155 -17.15 9.72 -1.43
N HIS A 156 -17.54 10.67 -2.27
CA HIS A 156 -17.95 12.02 -1.85
C HIS A 156 -19.46 12.26 -2.02
N GLY A 157 -20.20 11.21 -2.38
CA GLY A 157 -21.64 11.24 -2.57
C GLY A 157 -22.42 11.37 -1.27
N GLN A 158 -23.73 11.16 -1.34
CA GLN A 158 -24.66 11.24 -0.21
C GLN A 158 -25.08 9.87 0.33
N SER A 159 -24.63 8.79 -0.30
CA SER A 159 -24.94 7.40 0.07
C SER A 159 -23.72 6.52 -0.03
N GLU A 160 -23.75 5.36 0.57
CA GLU A 160 -22.74 4.34 0.38
C GLU A 160 -22.68 3.91 -1.09
N LEU A 161 -21.46 3.67 -1.60
CA LEU A 161 -21.25 3.02 -2.87
C LEU A 161 -21.17 1.51 -2.62
N ASP A 162 -22.00 0.76 -3.31
CA ASP A 162 -22.14 -0.68 -3.13
C ASP A 162 -22.00 -1.37 -4.48
N PHE A 163 -20.88 -2.08 -4.66
CA PHE A 163 -20.55 -2.78 -5.89
C PHE A 163 -20.63 -4.28 -5.66
N LEU A 164 -21.45 -4.94 -6.45
CA LEU A 164 -21.55 -6.40 -6.48
C LEU A 164 -20.95 -6.92 -7.79
N PHE A 165 -19.95 -7.78 -7.69
CA PHE A 165 -19.31 -8.40 -8.84
C PHE A 165 -19.82 -9.83 -9.03
N ARG A 166 -20.01 -10.24 -10.28
CA ARG A 166 -20.44 -11.60 -10.62
C ARG A 166 -19.31 -12.62 -10.54
N THR A 167 -18.09 -12.14 -10.56
CA THR A 167 -16.85 -12.92 -10.47
C THR A 167 -15.98 -12.32 -9.38
N ASN A 168 -14.94 -13.04 -8.95
CA ASN A 168 -13.97 -12.49 -8.01
C ASN A 168 -13.09 -11.38 -8.64
N ASP A 169 -13.19 -11.16 -9.94
CA ASP A 169 -12.45 -10.12 -10.64
C ASP A 169 -13.10 -8.77 -10.40
N VAL A 170 -12.40 -7.93 -9.65
CA VAL A 170 -12.91 -6.63 -9.20
C VAL A 170 -12.28 -5.48 -9.96
N VAL A 171 -10.98 -5.59 -10.26
CA VAL A 171 -10.22 -4.54 -10.92
C VAL A 171 -9.67 -5.02 -12.24
N CYS A 172 -10.01 -4.31 -13.31
CA CYS A 172 -9.52 -4.51 -14.67
C CYS A 172 -8.42 -3.49 -14.98
N VAL A 173 -7.26 -3.96 -15.40
CA VAL A 173 -6.10 -3.14 -15.72
C VAL A 173 -5.74 -3.32 -17.18
N GLU A 174 -5.49 -2.22 -17.85
CA GLU A 174 -4.99 -2.18 -19.23
C GLU A 174 -3.77 -1.25 -19.30
N VAL A 175 -2.69 -1.70 -19.92
CA VAL A 175 -1.52 -0.86 -20.23
C VAL A 175 -1.32 -0.84 -21.74
N ARG A 176 -1.45 0.33 -22.34
CA ARG A 176 -1.40 0.52 -23.80
C ARG A 176 -0.22 1.38 -24.20
N PRO A 177 0.63 0.95 -25.14
CA PRO A 177 1.68 1.78 -25.69
C PRO A 177 1.09 2.93 -26.53
N GLN A 178 1.58 4.16 -26.33
CA GLN A 178 1.08 5.34 -27.08
C GLN A 178 1.44 5.29 -28.58
N GLY A 179 2.49 4.55 -28.93
CA GLY A 179 2.91 4.37 -30.34
C GLY A 179 2.09 3.32 -31.10
N GLY A 180 1.02 2.79 -30.53
CA GLY A 180 0.25 1.66 -31.10
C GLY A 180 0.84 0.31 -30.69
N GLY A 181 0.02 -0.73 -30.82
CA GLY A 181 0.36 -2.10 -30.42
C GLY A 181 -0.75 -2.73 -29.57
N GLU A 182 -0.61 -4.02 -29.28
CA GLU A 182 -1.56 -4.71 -28.44
C GLU A 182 -1.43 -4.24 -27.00
N PRO A 183 -2.56 -3.95 -26.30
CA PRO A 183 -2.53 -3.61 -24.90
C PRO A 183 -2.23 -4.85 -24.06
N TRP A 184 -1.44 -4.68 -23.00
CA TRP A 184 -1.36 -5.66 -21.93
C TRP A 184 -2.59 -5.51 -21.01
N GLN A 185 -3.19 -6.63 -20.64
CA GLN A 185 -4.40 -6.63 -19.81
C GLN A 185 -4.34 -7.70 -18.73
N ILE A 186 -4.87 -7.37 -17.58
CA ILE A 186 -5.07 -8.31 -16.47
C ILE A 186 -6.33 -7.94 -15.69
N THR A 187 -6.96 -8.93 -15.11
CA THR A 187 -8.00 -8.76 -14.08
C THR A 187 -7.45 -9.18 -12.72
N LEU A 188 -7.79 -8.43 -11.70
CA LEU A 188 -7.34 -8.68 -10.34
C LEU A 188 -8.53 -8.99 -9.44
N PRO A 189 -8.43 -10.01 -8.59
CA PRO A 189 -9.44 -10.30 -7.59
C PRO A 189 -9.48 -9.19 -6.53
N ALA A 190 -10.57 -9.18 -5.74
CA ALA A 190 -10.63 -8.37 -4.55
C ALA A 190 -9.45 -8.67 -3.62
N PRO A 191 -8.95 -7.66 -2.85
CA PRO A 191 -7.85 -7.84 -1.92
C PRO A 191 -8.09 -8.93 -0.88
N THR A 192 -9.32 -9.16 -0.52
CA THR A 192 -9.75 -10.24 0.38
C THR A 192 -10.54 -11.29 -0.39
N ARG A 193 -10.09 -12.53 -0.33
CA ARG A 193 -10.58 -13.69 -1.12
C ARG A 193 -12.07 -14.02 -1.02
N SER A 194 -12.85 -13.28 -0.22
CA SER A 194 -14.27 -13.58 0.04
C SER A 194 -15.23 -12.51 -0.44
N GLN A 195 -14.78 -11.47 -1.15
CA GLN A 195 -15.65 -10.35 -1.46
C GLN A 195 -15.87 -10.17 -2.96
N GLU A 196 -16.98 -10.69 -3.44
CA GLU A 196 -17.63 -10.24 -4.67
C GLU A 196 -18.31 -8.85 -4.50
N ARG A 197 -18.17 -8.23 -3.32
CA ARG A 197 -18.85 -6.98 -2.95
C ARG A 197 -17.86 -5.99 -2.32
N ILE A 198 -17.85 -4.78 -2.85
CA ILE A 198 -17.10 -3.65 -2.29
C ILE A 198 -18.11 -2.61 -1.82
N VAL A 199 -18.05 -2.25 -0.54
CA VAL A 199 -18.87 -1.18 0.04
C VAL A 199 -17.94 -0.05 0.47
N ILE A 200 -18.15 1.16 -0.10
CA ILE A 200 -17.40 2.35 0.27
C ILE A 200 -18.36 3.31 0.98
N ARG A 201 -18.18 3.47 2.27
CA ARG A 201 -19.01 4.37 3.10
C ARG A 201 -18.83 5.83 2.66
N LEU A 202 -19.71 6.70 3.12
CA LEU A 202 -19.58 8.16 2.91
C LEU A 202 -18.21 8.64 3.43
N GLY A 203 -17.48 9.37 2.59
CA GLY A 203 -16.12 9.83 2.88
C GLY A 203 -15.07 8.71 2.94
N GLY A 204 -15.48 7.46 2.73
CA GLY A 204 -14.59 6.31 2.68
C GLY A 204 -13.81 6.23 1.37
N VAL A 205 -12.69 5.51 1.42
CA VAL A 205 -11.82 5.30 0.26
C VAL A 205 -11.61 3.80 0.05
N TYR A 206 -11.80 3.36 -1.19
CA TYR A 206 -11.30 2.06 -1.66
C TYR A 206 -9.96 2.29 -2.34
N ARG A 207 -8.98 1.41 -2.08
CA ARG A 207 -7.67 1.44 -2.72
C ARG A 207 -7.25 0.05 -3.18
N GLN A 208 -6.60 0.06 -4.33
CA GLN A 208 -5.95 -1.11 -4.89
C GLN A 208 -4.55 -0.74 -5.36
N TYR A 209 -3.56 -1.50 -4.90
CA TYR A 209 -2.17 -1.39 -5.32
C TYR A 209 -1.86 -2.51 -6.28
N ILE A 210 -1.33 -2.14 -7.44
CA ILE A 210 -1.16 -3.07 -8.56
C ILE A 210 0.30 -3.03 -8.99
N PRO A 211 1.10 -4.04 -8.63
CA PRO A 211 2.46 -4.16 -9.13
C PRO A 211 2.45 -4.36 -10.64
N LEU A 212 3.22 -3.54 -11.37
CA LEU A 212 3.36 -3.65 -12.80
C LEU A 212 4.48 -4.62 -13.14
N PRO A 213 4.19 -5.74 -13.82
CA PRO A 213 5.24 -6.64 -14.28
C PRO A 213 5.92 -6.09 -15.54
N ALA A 214 7.12 -6.59 -15.85
CA ALA A 214 7.91 -6.09 -16.96
C ALA A 214 7.27 -6.31 -18.35
N ASP A 215 6.41 -7.31 -18.48
CA ASP A 215 5.66 -7.58 -19.72
C ASP A 215 4.50 -6.61 -19.97
N ALA A 216 4.06 -5.87 -18.95
CA ALA A 216 3.05 -4.83 -19.10
C ALA A 216 3.54 -3.63 -19.95
N ALA A 217 4.83 -3.33 -19.87
CA ALA A 217 5.46 -2.25 -20.61
C ALA A 217 6.90 -2.63 -21.01
N PRO A 218 7.10 -3.60 -21.94
CA PRO A 218 8.38 -4.29 -22.12
C PRO A 218 9.44 -3.48 -22.85
N LYS A 219 9.06 -2.42 -23.55
CA LYS A 219 9.98 -1.63 -24.38
C LYS A 219 10.08 -0.19 -23.87
N PRO A 220 11.21 0.50 -24.09
CA PRO A 220 11.27 1.94 -23.87
C PRO A 220 10.18 2.68 -24.65
N GLY A 221 9.54 3.66 -24.02
CA GLY A 221 8.45 4.41 -24.64
C GLY A 221 7.46 4.96 -23.62
N ARG A 222 6.40 5.57 -24.17
CA ARG A 222 5.29 6.08 -23.36
C ARG A 222 4.12 5.12 -23.41
N TYR A 223 3.48 4.92 -22.27
CA TYR A 223 2.32 4.06 -22.10
C TYR A 223 1.22 4.81 -21.35
N THR A 224 -0.01 4.43 -21.61
CA THR A 224 -1.16 4.82 -20.80
C THR A 224 -1.61 3.59 -20.01
N ALA A 225 -1.59 3.68 -18.68
CA ALA A 225 -2.22 2.70 -17.82
C ALA A 225 -3.65 3.16 -17.51
N ARG A 226 -4.59 2.24 -17.64
CA ARG A 226 -6.01 2.44 -17.36
C ARG A 226 -6.46 1.39 -16.37
N VAL A 227 -7.14 1.83 -15.32
CA VAL A 227 -7.70 0.94 -14.30
C VAL A 227 -9.17 1.26 -14.10
N THR A 228 -10.00 0.23 -14.03
CA THR A 228 -11.43 0.37 -13.81
C THR A 228 -11.95 -0.75 -12.91
N LEU A 229 -13.07 -0.51 -12.23
CA LEU A 229 -13.85 -1.61 -11.67
C LEU A 229 -14.44 -2.44 -12.81
N CYS A 230 -14.17 -3.76 -12.79
CA CYS A 230 -14.57 -4.64 -13.89
C CYS A 230 -16.07 -4.56 -14.17
N GLY A 231 -16.41 -4.21 -15.42
CA GLY A 231 -17.80 -4.06 -15.84
C GLY A 231 -18.49 -2.74 -15.45
N ILE A 232 -17.79 -1.80 -14.79
CA ILE A 232 -18.34 -0.53 -14.32
C ILE A 232 -17.49 0.64 -14.82
N ALA A 233 -17.76 1.07 -16.06
CA ALA A 233 -16.93 2.06 -16.77
C ALA A 233 -16.83 3.43 -16.08
N ASP A 234 -17.84 3.82 -15.30
CA ASP A 234 -17.86 5.11 -14.58
C ASP A 234 -16.79 5.21 -13.48
N TYR A 235 -16.15 4.11 -13.15
CA TYR A 235 -15.08 4.04 -12.14
C TYR A 235 -13.73 3.76 -12.80
N THR A 236 -13.42 4.51 -13.84
CA THR A 236 -12.18 4.41 -14.61
C THR A 236 -11.28 5.60 -14.33
N ALA A 237 -9.97 5.33 -14.19
CA ALA A 237 -8.94 6.36 -14.20
C ALA A 237 -7.75 5.93 -15.07
N GLU A 238 -7.01 6.93 -15.56
CA GLU A 238 -5.85 6.73 -16.41
C GLU A 238 -4.63 7.49 -15.89
N THR A 239 -3.45 6.96 -16.17
CA THR A 239 -2.18 7.62 -15.87
C THR A 239 -1.13 7.30 -16.91
N GLN A 240 -0.09 8.12 -16.99
CA GLN A 240 1.02 7.97 -17.91
C GLN A 240 2.18 7.23 -17.27
N LEU A 241 2.80 6.34 -18.04
CA LEU A 241 4.04 5.65 -17.70
C LEU A 241 5.10 5.97 -18.75
N ILE A 242 6.33 6.13 -18.33
CA ILE A 242 7.48 6.34 -19.20
C ILE A 242 8.52 5.28 -18.87
N VAL A 243 8.75 4.37 -19.80
CA VAL A 243 9.84 3.40 -19.72
C VAL A 243 11.03 3.99 -20.47
N GLU A 244 12.11 4.20 -19.75
CA GLU A 244 13.36 4.74 -20.27
C GLU A 244 14.20 3.64 -20.91
N ALA A 245 15.02 4.03 -21.88
CA ALA A 245 16.08 3.16 -22.37
C ALA A 245 17.12 2.92 -21.24
N PRO A 246 17.77 1.77 -21.24
CA PRO A 246 18.84 1.49 -20.28
C PRO A 246 20.05 2.39 -20.45
#